data_3b8dd72471ca6703790e4e947eb9f42d
#
_entry.id   3b8dd72471ca6703790e4e947eb9f42d
#
_cell.length_a   1.000
_cell.length_b   1.000
_cell.length_c   1.000
_cell.angle_alpha   90.00
_cell.angle_beta   90.00
_cell.angle_gamma   90.00
#
_symmetry.space_group_name_H-M   'P 1'
#
loop_
_entity.id
_entity.type
_entity.pdbx_description
1 polymer ?
#
loop_
_entity_poly.entity_id
_entity_poly.type
_entity_poly.pdbx_seq_one_letter_code
_entity_poly.pdbx_strand_id
1 'polypeptide(L)'
;MATRSAIAIETGLPEMGPCVIHAVYCHWDGYVTNNGALLLDHFNSLPSAAELIKGGSISSLGEGTDNTKFYHRDMDREMEPAISYDNRDEFIADSRGLEYLYVLNQDNVWEVFYMNKPWRGWQLVKDALEYELRALKAA
;
A
#
# COMPACT_ATOMS: atom_id res chain seq x y z
N MET A 1 19.13 -1.11 -4.26
CA MET A 1 17.98 -1.65 -5.01
C MET A 1 16.69 -1.20 -4.39
N ALA A 2 15.71 -0.93 -5.23
CA ALA A 2 14.41 -0.51 -4.76
C ALA A 2 13.64 -1.67 -4.12
N THR A 3 12.98 -1.41 -2.99
CA THR A 3 12.00 -2.32 -2.42
C THR A 3 10.62 -1.86 -2.87
N ARG A 4 10.09 -2.52 -3.86
CA ARG A 4 8.88 -2.10 -4.56
C ARG A 4 7.63 -2.59 -3.86
N SER A 5 6.61 -1.73 -3.84
CA SER A 5 5.33 -2.06 -3.22
C SER A 5 4.17 -1.47 -4.01
N ALA A 6 2.97 -1.89 -3.67
CA ALA A 6 1.75 -1.22 -4.10
C ALA A 6 0.94 -0.84 -2.86
N ILE A 7 0.26 0.28 -2.95
CA ILE A 7 -0.57 0.82 -1.88
C ILE A 7 -1.98 0.95 -2.41
N ALA A 8 -2.93 0.37 -1.70
CA ALA A 8 -4.29 0.25 -2.18
C ALA A 8 -5.33 0.59 -1.12
N ILE A 9 -6.51 0.95 -1.59
CA ILE A 9 -7.70 1.05 -0.75
C ILE A 9 -8.73 0.06 -1.26
N GLU A 10 -9.53 -0.47 -0.35
CA GLU A 10 -10.62 -1.39 -0.66
C GLU A 10 -11.93 -0.65 -0.45
N THR A 11 -12.67 -0.42 -1.52
CA THR A 11 -13.91 0.35 -1.50
C THR A 11 -15.09 -0.49 -1.95
N GLY A 12 -16.29 -0.02 -1.62
CA GLY A 12 -17.53 -0.66 -1.99
C GLY A 12 -18.45 -0.79 -0.80
N LEU A 13 -19.72 -0.92 -1.09
CA LEU A 13 -20.72 -1.21 -0.06
C LEU A 13 -21.23 -2.62 -0.33
N PRO A 14 -21.30 -3.49 0.68
CA PRO A 14 -21.77 -4.87 0.49
C PRO A 14 -23.11 -4.97 -0.24
N GLU A 15 -24.00 -3.98 -0.03
CA GLU A 15 -25.31 -3.94 -0.67
C GLU A 15 -25.21 -3.60 -2.16
N MET A 16 -24.12 -3.04 -2.62
CA MET A 16 -23.94 -2.56 -4.00
C MET A 16 -23.00 -3.44 -4.82
N GLY A 17 -22.54 -4.52 -4.25
CA GLY A 17 -21.66 -5.46 -4.94
C GLY A 17 -20.33 -5.69 -4.21
N PRO A 18 -19.42 -6.47 -4.79
CA PRO A 18 -18.14 -6.81 -4.16
C PRO A 18 -17.25 -5.58 -3.98
N CYS A 19 -16.36 -5.65 -2.99
CA CYS A 19 -15.37 -4.62 -2.78
C CYS A 19 -14.39 -4.59 -3.95
N VAL A 20 -13.93 -3.39 -4.30
CA VAL A 20 -12.99 -3.16 -5.39
C VAL A 20 -11.70 -2.62 -4.79
N ILE A 21 -10.57 -3.10 -5.29
CA ILE A 21 -9.24 -2.66 -4.89
C ILE A 21 -8.78 -1.57 -5.86
N HIS A 22 -8.31 -0.43 -5.36
CA HIS A 22 -7.70 0.63 -6.16
C HIS A 22 -6.26 0.79 -5.70
N ALA A 23 -5.30 0.51 -6.56
CA ALA A 23 -3.90 0.40 -6.17
C ALA A 23 -2.99 1.32 -6.99
N VAL A 24 -1.96 1.88 -6.33
CA VAL A 24 -0.90 2.61 -7.00
C VAL A 24 0.44 1.98 -6.66
N TYR A 25 1.38 2.11 -7.59
CA TYR A 25 2.76 1.64 -7.44
C TYR A 25 3.57 2.60 -6.55
N CYS A 26 4.46 2.04 -5.71
CA CYS A 26 5.43 2.81 -4.93
C CYS A 26 6.82 2.19 -5.12
N HIS A 27 7.77 3.00 -5.58
CA HIS A 27 9.09 2.48 -6.00
C HIS A 27 10.05 2.21 -4.85
N TRP A 28 10.17 3.17 -3.90
CA TRP A 28 11.20 3.09 -2.87
C TRP A 28 10.64 2.70 -1.50
N ASP A 29 11.46 1.96 -0.75
CA ASP A 29 11.29 1.72 0.68
C ASP A 29 9.95 1.10 1.07
N GLY A 30 9.49 0.14 0.26
CA GLY A 30 8.19 -0.52 0.46
C GLY A 30 8.10 -1.43 1.68
N TYR A 31 9.20 -1.67 2.39
CA TYR A 31 9.23 -2.58 3.54
C TYR A 31 8.38 -2.03 4.70
N VAL A 32 7.95 -2.94 5.56
CA VAL A 32 6.96 -2.64 6.61
C VAL A 32 7.45 -1.58 7.60
N THR A 33 8.74 -1.57 7.92
CA THR A 33 9.31 -0.59 8.86
C THR A 33 9.40 0.82 8.28
N ASN A 34 9.21 0.99 6.96
CA ASN A 34 9.09 2.32 6.37
C ASN A 34 7.66 2.58 5.88
N ASN A 35 7.26 2.01 4.74
CA ASN A 35 5.92 2.28 4.20
C ASN A 35 4.81 1.84 5.14
N GLY A 36 4.96 0.68 5.78
CA GLY A 36 3.97 0.22 6.75
C GLY A 36 3.78 1.19 7.90
N ALA A 37 4.89 1.67 8.49
CA ALA A 37 4.85 2.63 9.60
C ALA A 37 4.23 3.96 9.17
N LEU A 38 4.60 4.46 7.99
CA LEU A 38 4.05 5.72 7.46
C LEU A 38 2.55 5.62 7.21
N LEU A 39 2.09 4.50 6.66
CA LEU A 39 0.66 4.30 6.40
C LEU A 39 -0.14 4.25 7.71
N LEU A 40 0.37 3.56 8.72
CA LEU A 40 -0.28 3.49 10.03
C LEU A 40 -0.37 4.86 10.71
N ASP A 41 0.71 5.63 10.64
CA ASP A 41 0.79 6.88 11.38
C ASP A 41 0.12 8.05 10.68
N HIS A 42 0.09 8.07 9.35
CA HIS A 42 -0.31 9.26 8.59
C HIS A 42 -1.45 9.06 7.61
N PHE A 43 -1.86 7.83 7.33
CA PHE A 43 -2.89 7.53 6.33
C PHE A 43 -3.93 6.55 6.86
N ASN A 44 -4.33 6.67 8.10
CA ASN A 44 -5.17 5.68 8.79
C ASN A 44 -6.68 5.90 8.64
N SER A 45 -7.09 6.65 7.64
CA SER A 45 -8.50 6.85 7.31
C SER A 45 -8.71 6.73 5.81
N LEU A 46 -9.92 6.37 5.39
CA LEU A 46 -10.24 6.27 3.97
C LEU A 46 -10.02 7.60 3.24
N PRO A 47 -10.46 8.76 3.75
CA PRO A 47 -10.19 10.03 3.07
C PRO A 47 -8.70 10.31 2.85
N SER A 48 -7.85 10.09 3.85
CA SER A 48 -6.42 10.35 3.74
C SER A 48 -5.75 9.38 2.75
N ALA A 49 -6.13 8.11 2.80
CA ALA A 49 -5.61 7.11 1.87
C ALA A 49 -6.10 7.35 0.43
N ALA A 50 -7.35 7.76 0.26
CA ALA A 50 -7.90 8.08 -1.07
C ALA A 50 -7.18 9.27 -1.71
N GLU A 51 -6.81 10.27 -0.92
CA GLU A 51 -6.00 11.39 -1.40
C GLU A 51 -4.65 10.90 -1.93
N LEU A 52 -4.03 9.98 -1.21
CA LEU A 52 -2.76 9.38 -1.64
C LEU A 52 -2.91 8.64 -2.97
N ILE A 53 -3.98 7.85 -3.11
CA ILE A 53 -4.23 7.04 -4.31
C ILE A 53 -4.50 7.94 -5.54
N LYS A 54 -5.15 9.08 -5.35
CA LYS A 54 -5.43 10.03 -6.43
C LYS A 54 -4.18 10.57 -7.11
N GLY A 55 -3.07 10.60 -6.42
CA GLY A 55 -1.82 11.10 -6.98
C GLY A 55 -1.18 10.20 -8.03
N GLY A 56 -1.65 8.96 -8.16
CA GLY A 56 -1.07 7.97 -9.06
C GLY A 56 0.21 7.36 -8.51
N SER A 57 1.03 6.83 -9.40
CA SER A 57 2.27 6.16 -9.01
C SER A 57 3.19 7.04 -8.17
N ILE A 58 3.79 6.43 -7.16
CA ILE A 58 4.60 7.09 -6.14
C ILE A 58 6.07 6.70 -6.32
N SER A 59 6.96 7.68 -6.25
CA SER A 59 8.39 7.41 -6.16
C SER A 59 8.75 7.02 -4.73
N SER A 60 8.47 7.90 -3.77
CA SER A 60 8.70 7.63 -2.35
C SER A 60 7.57 8.18 -1.49
N LEU A 61 7.13 7.37 -0.53
CA LEU A 61 6.07 7.75 0.41
C LEU A 61 6.64 8.66 1.50
N GLY A 62 5.89 9.69 1.86
CA GLY A 62 6.24 10.61 2.95
C GLY A 62 5.22 10.55 4.08
N GLU A 63 5.33 11.49 5.01
CA GLU A 63 4.46 11.60 6.19
C GLU A 63 3.07 12.16 5.88
N GLY A 64 2.83 12.55 4.64
CA GLY A 64 1.56 13.03 4.14
C GLY A 64 1.66 13.16 2.64
N THR A 65 0.57 13.52 1.98
CA THR A 65 0.59 13.71 0.53
C THR A 65 1.54 14.83 0.10
N ASP A 66 1.70 15.86 0.93
CA ASP A 66 2.60 16.97 0.64
C ASP A 66 4.07 16.54 0.60
N ASN A 67 4.45 15.59 1.44
CA ASN A 67 5.82 15.08 1.55
C ASN A 67 6.08 13.86 0.67
N THR A 68 5.04 13.28 0.11
CA THR A 68 5.14 12.15 -0.80
C THR A 68 5.61 12.64 -2.16
N LYS A 69 6.51 11.89 -2.81
CA LYS A 69 6.99 12.21 -4.16
C LYS A 69 6.21 11.39 -5.17
N PHE A 70 5.33 12.05 -5.89
CA PHE A 70 4.56 11.44 -6.98
C PHE A 70 5.27 11.66 -8.30
N TYR A 71 5.29 10.66 -9.15
CA TYR A 71 5.94 10.77 -10.45
C TYR A 71 5.31 11.86 -11.31
N HIS A 72 3.99 11.95 -11.33
CA HIS A 72 3.28 12.95 -12.13
C HIS A 72 3.45 14.36 -11.57
N ARG A 73 3.05 14.56 -10.33
CA ARG A 73 3.02 15.89 -9.71
C ARG A 73 4.41 16.51 -9.53
N ASP A 74 5.37 15.70 -9.07
CA ASP A 74 6.65 16.20 -8.58
C ASP A 74 7.81 15.97 -9.54
N MET A 75 7.68 15.07 -10.51
CA MET A 75 8.76 14.64 -11.39
C MET A 75 8.43 14.82 -12.88
N ASP A 76 7.37 15.54 -13.17
CA ASP A 76 6.94 15.87 -14.54
C ASP A 76 6.82 14.64 -15.44
N ARG A 77 6.24 13.58 -14.93
CA ARG A 77 5.96 12.34 -15.67
C ARG A 77 4.48 12.23 -16.00
N GLU A 78 4.15 11.40 -16.99
CA GLU A 78 2.77 11.12 -17.31
C GLU A 78 2.05 10.53 -16.09
N MET A 79 0.77 10.87 -15.95
CA MET A 79 -0.06 10.32 -14.88
C MET A 79 -0.23 8.80 -15.10
N GLU A 80 0.14 8.03 -14.08
CA GLU A 80 -0.16 6.62 -13.99
C GLU A 80 -1.23 6.46 -12.91
N PRO A 81 -2.53 6.49 -13.29
CA PRO A 81 -3.59 6.45 -12.29
C PRO A 81 -3.68 5.09 -11.61
N ALA A 82 -4.42 5.03 -10.52
CA ALA A 82 -4.65 3.78 -9.80
C ALA A 82 -5.27 2.73 -10.73
N ILE A 83 -4.85 1.50 -10.56
CA ILE A 83 -5.42 0.35 -11.26
C ILE A 83 -6.45 -0.29 -10.32
N SER A 84 -7.62 -0.62 -10.87
CA SER A 84 -8.70 -1.23 -10.10
C SER A 84 -8.77 -2.74 -10.35
N TYR A 85 -8.99 -3.49 -9.28
CA TYR A 85 -9.11 -4.95 -9.31
C TYR A 85 -10.41 -5.36 -8.62
N ASP A 86 -11.03 -6.43 -9.12
CA ASP A 86 -12.30 -6.91 -8.57
C ASP A 86 -12.14 -7.58 -7.20
N ASN A 87 -10.95 -8.05 -6.89
CA ASN A 87 -10.66 -8.72 -5.63
C ASN A 87 -9.16 -8.71 -5.34
N ARG A 88 -8.79 -9.15 -4.14
CA ARG A 88 -7.39 -9.19 -3.71
C ARG A 88 -6.55 -10.22 -4.47
N ASP A 89 -7.15 -11.33 -4.89
CA ASP A 89 -6.42 -12.35 -5.65
C ASP A 89 -5.97 -11.82 -6.99
N GLU A 90 -6.81 -11.04 -7.68
CA GLU A 90 -6.42 -10.38 -8.93
C GLU A 90 -5.33 -9.35 -8.71
N PHE A 91 -5.40 -8.61 -7.62
CA PHE A 91 -4.38 -7.64 -7.23
C PHE A 91 -3.03 -8.35 -7.03
N ILE A 92 -3.01 -9.45 -6.27
CA ILE A 92 -1.80 -10.24 -6.05
C ILE A 92 -1.25 -10.76 -7.39
N ALA A 93 -2.12 -11.32 -8.24
CA ALA A 93 -1.70 -11.92 -9.50
C ALA A 93 -1.04 -10.91 -10.44
N ASP A 94 -1.49 -9.66 -10.43
CA ASP A 94 -0.96 -8.59 -11.29
C ASP A 94 0.24 -7.86 -10.66
N SER A 95 0.63 -8.23 -9.44
CA SER A 95 1.67 -7.53 -8.69
C SER A 95 3.01 -8.26 -8.66
N ARG A 96 3.26 -9.16 -9.61
CA ARG A 96 4.52 -9.89 -9.70
C ARG A 96 5.69 -8.92 -9.85
N GLY A 97 6.76 -9.16 -9.12
CA GLY A 97 7.91 -8.28 -9.11
C GLY A 97 7.87 -7.24 -8.01
N LEU A 98 6.73 -7.07 -7.34
CA LEU A 98 6.64 -6.26 -6.12
C LEU A 98 6.92 -7.13 -4.90
N GLU A 99 7.34 -6.52 -3.82
CA GLU A 99 7.72 -7.25 -2.60
C GLU A 99 6.64 -7.17 -1.52
N TYR A 100 5.89 -6.07 -1.45
CA TYR A 100 4.86 -5.85 -0.46
C TYR A 100 3.62 -5.23 -1.09
N LEU A 101 2.44 -5.70 -0.66
CA LEU A 101 1.17 -5.09 -1.05
C LEU A 101 0.47 -4.60 0.22
N TYR A 102 -0.01 -3.36 0.19
CA TYR A 102 -0.73 -2.75 1.31
C TYR A 102 -2.16 -2.44 0.91
N VAL A 103 -3.11 -2.79 1.77
CA VAL A 103 -4.54 -2.51 1.54
C VAL A 103 -5.13 -1.88 2.80
N LEU A 104 -5.77 -0.71 2.66
CA LEU A 104 -6.64 -0.18 3.69
C LEU A 104 -8.03 -0.79 3.47
N ASN A 105 -8.47 -1.62 4.41
CA ASN A 105 -9.75 -2.31 4.29
C ASN A 105 -10.92 -1.40 4.67
N GLN A 106 -12.14 -1.90 4.55
CA GLN A 106 -13.35 -1.12 4.81
C GLN A 106 -13.53 -0.71 6.27
N ASP A 107 -12.80 -1.35 7.19
CA ASP A 107 -12.80 -1.01 8.61
C ASP A 107 -11.71 0.02 8.95
N ASN A 108 -11.08 0.63 7.94
CA ASN A 108 -9.97 1.57 8.10
C ASN A 108 -8.76 0.95 8.78
N VAL A 109 -8.49 -0.32 8.49
CA VAL A 109 -7.34 -1.05 9.03
C VAL A 109 -6.40 -1.42 7.90
N TRP A 110 -5.11 -1.11 8.04
CA TRP A 110 -4.10 -1.48 7.06
C TRP A 110 -3.70 -2.93 7.20
N GLU A 111 -3.67 -3.63 6.06
CA GLU A 111 -3.19 -5.00 5.94
C GLU A 111 -2.03 -5.04 4.96
N VAL A 112 -1.14 -5.99 5.11
CA VAL A 112 0.02 -6.19 4.25
C VAL A 112 0.12 -7.63 3.80
N PHE A 113 0.53 -7.83 2.55
CA PHE A 113 0.81 -9.13 1.97
C PHE A 113 2.29 -9.16 1.55
N TYR A 114 3.01 -10.15 2.04
CA TYR A 114 4.43 -10.36 1.70
C TYR A 114 4.50 -11.21 0.44
N MET A 115 4.85 -10.61 -0.69
CA MET A 115 4.90 -11.33 -1.97
C MET A 115 5.90 -12.47 -1.97
N ASN A 116 6.97 -12.38 -1.19
CA ASN A 116 7.99 -13.41 -1.06
C ASN A 116 7.64 -14.48 -0.02
N LYS A 117 6.55 -14.29 0.72
CA LYS A 117 6.08 -15.22 1.74
C LYS A 117 4.56 -15.35 1.67
N PRO A 118 4.03 -15.79 0.51
CA PRO A 118 2.58 -15.79 0.28
C PRO A 118 1.81 -16.71 1.23
N TRP A 119 2.47 -17.70 1.82
CA TRP A 119 1.84 -18.60 2.80
C TRP A 119 1.43 -17.87 4.07
N ARG A 120 1.97 -16.70 4.36
CA ARG A 120 1.56 -15.89 5.51
C ARG A 120 0.20 -15.25 5.32
N GLY A 121 -0.26 -15.07 4.07
CA GLY A 121 -1.51 -14.40 3.76
C GLY A 121 -1.49 -12.93 4.15
N TRP A 122 -2.67 -12.33 4.23
CA TRP A 122 -2.81 -10.94 4.65
C TRP A 122 -2.66 -10.82 6.16
N GLN A 123 -1.83 -9.89 6.59
CA GLN A 123 -1.56 -9.63 8.01
C GLN A 123 -1.89 -8.18 8.33
N LEU A 124 -2.24 -7.90 9.58
CA LEU A 124 -2.37 -6.51 10.01
C LEU A 124 -0.99 -5.85 9.96
N VAL A 125 -0.91 -4.66 9.37
CA VAL A 125 0.37 -3.93 9.31
C VAL A 125 0.91 -3.68 10.71
N LYS A 126 0.05 -3.38 11.67
CA LYS A 126 0.44 -3.19 13.07
C LYS A 126 1.22 -4.40 13.61
N ASP A 127 0.72 -5.60 13.38
CA ASP A 127 1.35 -6.84 13.86
C ASP A 127 2.65 -7.13 13.12
N ALA A 128 2.65 -6.94 11.80
CA ALA A 128 3.84 -7.11 10.98
C ALA A 128 4.94 -6.14 11.39
N LEU A 129 4.58 -4.89 11.68
CA LEU A 129 5.53 -3.88 12.13
C LEU A 129 6.16 -4.26 13.47
N GLU A 130 5.37 -4.72 14.42
CA GLU A 130 5.87 -5.19 15.71
C GLU A 130 6.86 -6.34 15.54
N TYR A 131 6.52 -7.29 14.69
CA TYR A 131 7.39 -8.44 14.38
C TYR A 131 8.72 -7.98 13.79
N GLU A 132 8.67 -7.11 12.78
CA GLU A 132 9.88 -6.62 12.12
C GLU A 132 10.77 -5.80 13.05
N LEU A 133 10.18 -4.97 13.92
CA LEU A 133 10.94 -4.19 14.89
C LEU A 133 11.63 -5.09 15.93
N ARG A 134 10.96 -6.16 16.35
CA ARG A 134 11.57 -7.14 17.26
C ARG A 134 12.74 -7.86 16.60
N ALA A 135 12.58 -8.23 15.33
CA ALA A 135 13.65 -8.89 14.58
C ALA A 135 14.88 -8.00 14.45
N LEU A 136 14.69 -6.70 14.23
CA LEU A 136 15.78 -5.73 14.16
C LEU A 136 16.52 -5.63 15.51
N LYS A 137 15.79 -5.65 16.62
CA LYS A 137 16.41 -5.57 17.97
C LYS A 137 17.16 -6.85 18.34
N ALA A 138 16.73 -7.99 17.81
CA ALA A 138 17.36 -9.29 18.08
C ALA A 138 18.62 -9.53 17.24
N ALA A 139 18.79 -8.73 16.18
CA ALA A 139 19.92 -8.89 15.25
C ALA A 139 21.23 -8.36 15.80
#